data_73e7263b14818940a38e20a178d9b3d1
#
_entry.id   73e7263b14818940a38e20a178d9b3d1
#
_cell.length_a   1.000
_cell.length_b   1.000
_cell.length_c   1.000
_cell.angle_alpha   90.00
_cell.angle_beta   90.00
_cell.angle_gamma   90.00
#
_symmetry.space_group_name_H-M   'P 1'
#
loop_
_entity.id
_entity.type
_entity.pdbx_description
1 polymer ?
#
loop_
_entity_poly.entity_id
_entity_poly.type
_entity_poly.pdbx_seq_one_letter_code
_entity_poly.pdbx_strand_id
1 'polypeptide(L)'
;WLKQFGIAEAPHKKYLNDFLTGKYPDSFARGELYNDDPRLGDARLCGTTASLCGIERFGFEGNQEGVDRAVRYDITLHAFMLSQSGIPVIYSGDEIGQVNDYSYKDDPEKSDDSRYLHRGKFDWKLAENRHDPATVQGKLFPVLNKLEHIRSSHGIFNSNVPIHTIDTWDNSILAFVRENDEEKFIGIYNFSENDKVAWINEEDGMYTDLISGREMEAKGVQIPAFGCYWLCRNKQ
;
A
#
# COMPACT_ATOMS: atom_id res chain seq x y z
N TRP A 1 19.35 -11.39 -5.37
CA TRP A 1 18.28 -10.98 -6.30
C TRP A 1 18.54 -9.57 -6.83
N LEU A 2 18.72 -8.54 -6.01
CA LEU A 2 19.00 -7.15 -6.46
C LEU A 2 20.21 -7.07 -7.40
N LYS A 3 21.26 -7.85 -7.12
CA LYS A 3 22.48 -7.89 -7.96
C LYS A 3 22.21 -8.35 -9.40
N GLN A 4 21.19 -9.21 -9.63
CA GLN A 4 20.80 -9.66 -10.98
C GLN A 4 20.27 -8.51 -11.84
N PHE A 5 19.74 -7.47 -11.20
CA PHE A 5 19.24 -6.25 -11.86
C PHE A 5 20.26 -5.08 -11.82
N GLY A 6 21.52 -5.36 -11.45
CA GLY A 6 22.56 -4.33 -11.36
C GLY A 6 22.39 -3.37 -10.19
N ILE A 7 21.55 -3.71 -9.21
CA ILE A 7 21.29 -2.88 -8.03
C ILE A 7 22.26 -3.28 -6.92
N ALA A 8 23.05 -2.30 -6.44
CA ALA A 8 23.93 -2.47 -5.30
C ALA A 8 23.11 -2.54 -4.00
N GLU A 9 23.20 -3.66 -3.26
CA GLU A 9 22.30 -3.92 -2.13
C GLU A 9 22.50 -2.95 -0.96
N ALA A 10 23.73 -2.62 -0.57
CA ALA A 10 23.99 -1.74 0.57
C ALA A 10 23.52 -0.29 0.34
N PRO A 11 23.82 0.38 -0.80
CA PRO A 11 23.24 1.67 -1.11
C PRO A 11 21.71 1.65 -1.22
N HIS A 12 21.14 0.56 -1.74
CA HIS A 12 19.67 0.42 -1.86
C HIS A 12 19.01 0.30 -0.48
N LYS A 13 19.55 -0.53 0.42
CA LYS A 13 19.07 -0.62 1.80
C LYS A 13 19.18 0.72 2.53
N LYS A 14 20.32 1.40 2.38
CA LYS A 14 20.50 2.73 2.97
C LYS A 14 19.48 3.72 2.46
N TYR A 15 19.24 3.75 1.16
CA TYR A 15 18.20 4.61 0.56
C TYR A 15 16.83 4.34 1.18
N LEU A 16 16.42 3.07 1.26
CA LEU A 16 15.14 2.70 1.86
C LEU A 16 15.03 3.12 3.32
N ASN A 17 16.08 2.89 4.11
CA ASN A 17 16.12 3.30 5.52
C ASN A 17 16.04 4.81 5.66
N ASP A 18 16.81 5.57 4.88
CA ASP A 18 16.80 7.03 4.93
C ASP A 18 15.47 7.61 4.45
N PHE A 19 14.89 7.04 3.39
CA PHE A 19 13.59 7.47 2.89
C PHE A 19 12.48 7.18 3.90
N LEU A 20 12.38 5.95 4.38
CA LEU A 20 11.29 5.53 5.27
C LEU A 20 11.39 6.13 6.68
N THR A 21 12.56 6.66 7.07
CA THR A 21 12.74 7.40 8.34
C THR A 21 12.70 8.93 8.17
N GLY A 22 12.40 9.43 6.98
CA GLY A 22 12.34 10.87 6.72
C GLY A 22 13.69 11.56 6.65
N LYS A 23 14.81 10.82 6.63
CA LYS A 23 16.17 11.38 6.52
C LYS A 23 16.57 11.70 5.09
N TYR A 24 15.95 11.03 4.11
CA TYR A 24 16.18 11.34 2.69
C TYR A 24 15.50 12.67 2.33
N PRO A 25 16.14 13.53 1.53
CA PRO A 25 15.51 14.78 1.09
C PRO A 25 14.15 14.51 0.43
N ASP A 26 13.17 15.33 0.77
CA ASP A 26 11.78 15.27 0.28
C ASP A 26 10.98 14.01 0.67
N SER A 27 11.53 13.11 1.49
CA SER A 27 10.79 11.96 1.98
C SER A 27 9.54 12.38 2.73
N PHE A 28 8.41 11.83 2.33
CA PHE A 28 7.15 11.99 3.03
C PHE A 28 6.97 11.01 4.21
N ALA A 29 7.76 9.94 4.27
CA ALA A 29 7.61 8.91 5.28
C ALA A 29 8.13 9.36 6.66
N ARG A 30 7.51 8.82 7.71
CA ARG A 30 7.88 9.03 9.11
C ARG A 30 7.93 7.68 9.83
N GLY A 31 9.10 7.06 9.81
CA GLY A 31 9.37 5.81 10.53
C GLY A 31 10.61 5.95 11.40
N GLU A 32 10.92 4.89 12.14
CA GLU A 32 12.14 4.78 12.95
C GLU A 32 12.83 3.44 12.70
N LEU A 33 14.15 3.41 12.83
CA LEU A 33 14.92 2.16 12.72
C LEU A 33 14.83 1.39 14.04
N TYR A 34 14.79 0.08 13.91
CA TYR A 34 14.88 -0.87 15.02
C TYR A 34 16.01 -1.85 14.77
N ASN A 35 16.79 -2.15 15.82
CA ASN A 35 18.01 -2.98 15.73
C ASN A 35 18.96 -2.49 14.61
N ASP A 36 19.23 -1.19 14.57
CA ASP A 36 20.22 -0.61 13.67
C ASP A 36 21.60 -1.08 14.10
N ASP A 37 22.19 -2.01 13.35
CA ASP A 37 23.56 -2.48 13.57
C ASP A 37 24.49 -1.89 12.49
N PRO A 38 25.28 -0.85 12.84
CA PRO A 38 26.18 -0.20 11.89
C PRO A 38 27.22 -1.14 11.26
N ARG A 39 27.55 -2.25 11.94
CA ARG A 39 28.52 -3.24 11.43
C ARG A 39 27.93 -4.06 10.29
N LEU A 40 26.60 -4.30 10.32
CA LEU A 40 25.88 -5.07 9.31
C LEU A 40 25.29 -4.17 8.23
N GLY A 41 25.17 -2.86 8.48
CA GLY A 41 24.44 -1.93 7.62
C GLY A 41 22.99 -2.36 7.44
N ASP A 42 22.41 -3.01 8.46
CA ASP A 42 21.08 -3.58 8.43
C ASP A 42 20.28 -3.09 9.63
N ALA A 43 19.03 -2.74 9.35
CA ALA A 43 18.06 -2.31 10.34
C ALA A 43 16.65 -2.77 9.92
N ARG A 44 15.78 -2.94 10.90
CA ARG A 44 14.35 -3.11 10.65
C ARG A 44 13.68 -1.75 10.73
N LEU A 45 12.55 -1.61 10.05
CA LEU A 45 11.77 -0.39 10.05
C LEU A 45 10.55 -0.55 10.97
N CYS A 46 10.25 0.49 11.72
CA CYS A 46 9.04 0.67 12.50
C CYS A 46 8.28 1.90 12.03
N GLY A 47 6.96 1.84 12.07
CA GLY A 47 6.04 2.91 11.70
C GLY A 47 4.68 2.33 11.33
N THR A 48 3.62 3.13 11.47
CA THR A 48 2.30 2.79 10.96
C THR A 48 2.27 2.97 9.44
N THR A 49 1.42 2.25 8.72
CA THR A 49 1.26 2.41 7.27
C THR A 49 0.92 3.84 6.91
N ALA A 50 0.03 4.47 7.66
CA ALA A 50 -0.36 5.87 7.48
C ALA A 50 0.83 6.85 7.54
N SER A 51 1.72 6.67 8.53
CA SER A 51 2.91 7.52 8.68
C SER A 51 3.96 7.26 7.60
N LEU A 52 4.10 6.02 7.19
CA LEU A 52 5.03 5.64 6.11
C LEU A 52 4.55 6.11 4.73
N CYS A 53 3.23 6.17 4.51
CA CYS A 53 2.63 6.69 3.28
C CYS A 53 2.60 8.23 3.22
N GLY A 54 2.87 8.93 4.33
CA GLY A 54 2.94 10.39 4.38
C GLY A 54 1.70 11.08 4.95
N ILE A 55 0.67 10.36 5.37
CA ILE A 55 -0.54 10.95 5.99
C ILE A 55 -0.16 11.82 7.18
N GLU A 56 0.76 11.35 8.02
CA GLU A 56 1.26 12.09 9.19
C GLU A 56 1.95 13.40 8.78
N ARG A 57 2.92 13.32 7.86
CA ARG A 57 3.69 14.50 7.43
C ARG A 57 2.78 15.55 6.83
N PHE A 58 2.01 15.18 5.81
CA PHE A 58 1.17 16.13 5.09
C PHE A 58 0.03 16.67 5.96
N GLY A 59 -0.49 15.86 6.90
CA GLY A 59 -1.45 16.31 7.90
C GLY A 59 -0.85 17.37 8.82
N PHE A 60 0.38 17.16 9.31
CA PHE A 60 1.09 18.13 10.14
C PHE A 60 1.40 19.45 9.39
N GLU A 61 1.75 19.36 8.10
CA GLU A 61 2.01 20.51 7.23
C GLU A 61 0.72 21.25 6.79
N GLY A 62 -0.46 20.71 7.06
CA GLY A 62 -1.74 21.25 6.58
C GLY A 62 -1.91 21.13 5.06
N ASN A 63 -1.17 20.23 4.43
CA ASN A 63 -1.19 20.00 2.99
C ASN A 63 -2.27 18.97 2.62
N GLN A 64 -3.48 19.43 2.35
CA GLN A 64 -4.61 18.53 2.06
C GLN A 64 -4.41 17.71 0.78
N GLU A 65 -3.81 18.28 -0.28
CA GLU A 65 -3.51 17.53 -1.51
C GLU A 65 -2.51 16.39 -1.24
N GLY A 66 -1.49 16.68 -0.42
CA GLY A 66 -0.54 15.66 0.04
C GLY A 66 -1.20 14.56 0.85
N VAL A 67 -2.14 14.90 1.76
CA VAL A 67 -2.93 13.92 2.52
C VAL A 67 -3.75 13.04 1.58
N ASP A 68 -4.45 13.62 0.61
CA ASP A 68 -5.28 12.85 -0.33
C ASP A 68 -4.45 11.89 -1.19
N ARG A 69 -3.26 12.31 -1.58
CA ARG A 69 -2.29 11.47 -2.29
C ARG A 69 -1.76 10.34 -1.39
N ALA A 70 -1.44 10.65 -0.14
CA ALA A 70 -0.96 9.67 0.84
C ALA A 70 -2.02 8.62 1.18
N VAL A 71 -3.28 9.02 1.33
CA VAL A 71 -4.43 8.09 1.52
C VAL A 71 -4.56 7.16 0.31
N ARG A 72 -4.41 7.68 -0.91
CA ARG A 72 -4.46 6.84 -2.11
C ARG A 72 -3.32 5.83 -2.14
N TYR A 73 -2.11 6.23 -1.72
CA TYR A 73 -0.97 5.33 -1.63
C TYR A 73 -1.21 4.22 -0.59
N ASP A 74 -1.73 4.57 0.58
CA ASP A 74 -2.10 3.63 1.64
C ASP A 74 -3.13 2.60 1.13
N ILE A 75 -4.20 3.06 0.47
CA ILE A 75 -5.19 2.19 -0.17
C ILE A 75 -4.54 1.26 -1.19
N THR A 76 -3.62 1.76 -2.01
CA THR A 76 -2.94 0.95 -3.05
C THR A 76 -2.07 -0.15 -2.44
N LEU A 77 -1.37 0.13 -1.35
CA LEU A 77 -0.59 -0.89 -0.61
C LEU A 77 -1.50 -1.96 -0.01
N HIS A 78 -2.62 -1.58 0.60
CA HIS A 78 -3.60 -2.54 1.13
C HIS A 78 -4.29 -3.33 0.02
N ALA A 79 -4.65 -2.69 -1.10
CA ALA A 79 -5.21 -3.39 -2.26
C ALA A 79 -4.20 -4.40 -2.82
N PHE A 80 -2.92 -4.03 -2.92
CA PHE A 80 -1.88 -4.97 -3.33
C PHE A 80 -1.80 -6.15 -2.35
N MET A 81 -1.71 -5.91 -1.05
CA MET A 81 -1.63 -6.95 -0.01
C MET A 81 -2.87 -7.85 -0.03
N LEU A 82 -4.07 -7.28 -0.11
CA LEU A 82 -5.33 -8.02 -0.13
C LEU A 82 -5.54 -8.85 -1.41
N SER A 83 -4.84 -8.56 -2.50
CA SER A 83 -4.91 -9.34 -3.74
C SER A 83 -3.91 -10.49 -3.81
N GLN A 84 -2.99 -10.59 -2.85
CA GLN A 84 -1.99 -11.66 -2.80
C GLN A 84 -2.59 -12.99 -2.32
N SER A 85 -1.85 -14.09 -2.59
CA SER A 85 -2.14 -15.40 -2.00
C SER A 85 -1.82 -15.43 -0.52
N GLY A 86 -2.50 -16.29 0.23
CA GLY A 86 -2.29 -16.46 1.67
C GLY A 86 -3.33 -15.73 2.52
N ILE A 87 -3.00 -15.55 3.78
CA ILE A 87 -3.86 -14.89 4.78
C ILE A 87 -3.40 -13.44 4.90
N PRO A 88 -4.22 -12.46 4.45
CA PRO A 88 -3.89 -11.05 4.63
C PRO A 88 -4.00 -10.69 6.12
N VAL A 89 -3.12 -9.81 6.57
CA VAL A 89 -3.12 -9.28 7.93
C VAL A 89 -3.15 -7.76 7.87
N ILE A 90 -4.22 -7.17 8.37
CA ILE A 90 -4.33 -5.72 8.59
C ILE A 90 -3.89 -5.46 10.03
N TYR A 91 -2.95 -4.55 10.22
CA TYR A 91 -2.50 -4.17 11.55
C TYR A 91 -3.53 -3.24 12.20
N SER A 92 -3.73 -3.40 13.52
CA SER A 92 -4.71 -2.60 14.26
C SER A 92 -4.40 -1.10 14.14
N GLY A 93 -5.35 -0.33 13.63
CA GLY A 93 -5.24 1.10 13.36
C GLY A 93 -5.00 1.45 11.89
N ASP A 94 -4.56 0.50 11.04
CA ASP A 94 -4.43 0.74 9.60
C ASP A 94 -5.78 1.10 8.98
N GLU A 95 -6.87 0.45 9.43
CA GLU A 95 -8.23 0.67 8.93
C GLU A 95 -8.77 2.09 9.15
N ILE A 96 -8.15 2.84 10.07
CA ILE A 96 -8.51 4.24 10.36
C ILE A 96 -7.37 5.22 10.07
N GLY A 97 -6.29 4.76 9.43
CA GLY A 97 -5.14 5.60 9.15
C GLY A 97 -4.48 6.17 10.40
N GLN A 98 -4.40 5.38 11.47
CA GLN A 98 -3.75 5.78 12.72
C GLN A 98 -2.27 6.04 12.48
N VAL A 99 -1.80 7.23 12.87
CA VAL A 99 -0.39 7.62 12.71
C VAL A 99 0.47 7.13 13.89
N ASN A 100 1.77 7.33 13.80
CA ASN A 100 2.73 6.95 14.83
C ASN A 100 2.40 7.55 16.20
N ASP A 101 2.69 6.77 17.25
CA ASP A 101 2.59 7.21 18.65
C ASP A 101 4.00 7.44 19.20
N TYR A 102 4.36 8.71 19.37
CA TYR A 102 5.68 9.10 19.89
C TYR A 102 5.71 9.16 21.44
N SER A 103 4.58 8.98 22.11
CA SER A 103 4.49 9.06 23.58
C SER A 103 5.31 7.98 24.29
N TYR A 104 5.65 6.88 23.57
CA TYR A 104 6.49 5.84 24.12
C TYR A 104 7.88 6.34 24.57
N LYS A 105 8.38 7.43 23.96
CA LYS A 105 9.69 8.03 24.31
C LYS A 105 9.72 8.62 25.72
N ASP A 106 8.55 8.96 26.25
CA ASP A 106 8.39 9.49 27.60
C ASP A 106 8.28 8.38 28.66
N ASP A 107 8.16 7.12 28.23
CA ASP A 107 8.06 5.95 29.11
C ASP A 107 9.44 5.27 29.21
N PRO A 108 10.10 5.29 30.39
CA PRO A 108 11.45 4.71 30.56
C PRO A 108 11.53 3.20 30.25
N GLU A 109 10.39 2.48 30.33
CA GLU A 109 10.36 1.05 30.04
C GLU A 109 10.22 0.76 28.53
N LYS A 110 9.90 1.78 27.70
CA LYS A 110 9.65 1.64 26.27
C LYS A 110 10.56 2.48 25.39
N SER A 111 11.15 3.53 25.94
CA SER A 111 11.90 4.57 25.18
C SER A 111 13.00 4.02 24.28
N ASP A 112 13.62 2.90 24.67
CA ASP A 112 14.69 2.25 23.93
C ASP A 112 14.20 1.27 22.85
N ASP A 113 12.87 1.11 22.70
CA ASP A 113 12.28 0.17 21.75
C ASP A 113 11.35 0.88 20.76
N SER A 114 11.90 1.24 19.59
CA SER A 114 11.17 1.93 18.53
C SER A 114 9.95 1.16 17.97
N ARG A 115 9.79 -0.12 18.33
CA ARG A 115 8.57 -0.87 17.94
C ARG A 115 7.32 -0.31 18.59
N TYR A 116 7.44 0.39 19.70
CA TYR A 116 6.30 1.06 20.34
C TYR A 116 5.74 2.22 19.51
N LEU A 117 6.49 2.74 18.54
CA LEU A 117 6.05 3.76 17.61
C LEU A 117 4.73 3.41 16.91
N HIS A 118 4.56 2.15 16.50
CA HIS A 118 3.34 1.66 15.83
C HIS A 118 2.47 0.78 16.73
N ARG A 119 2.77 0.69 18.05
CA ARG A 119 2.01 -0.10 19.03
C ARG A 119 1.17 0.76 19.97
N GLY A 120 0.85 1.98 19.55
CA GLY A 120 -0.09 2.85 20.26
C GLY A 120 -1.45 2.18 20.46
N LYS A 121 -2.19 2.63 21.46
CA LYS A 121 -3.55 2.16 21.67
C LYS A 121 -4.42 2.56 20.48
N PHE A 122 -5.35 1.68 20.10
CA PHE A 122 -6.33 2.01 19.07
C PHE A 122 -7.16 3.23 19.47
N ASP A 123 -7.22 4.23 18.60
CA ASP A 123 -7.94 5.48 18.85
C ASP A 123 -9.41 5.37 18.44
N TRP A 124 -10.25 4.93 19.37
CA TRP A 124 -11.69 4.79 19.18
C TRP A 124 -12.37 6.13 18.84
N LYS A 125 -11.87 7.24 19.34
CA LYS A 125 -12.41 8.57 19.02
C LYS A 125 -12.10 8.95 17.57
N LEU A 126 -10.90 8.66 17.11
CA LEU A 126 -10.52 8.85 15.71
C LEU A 126 -11.39 7.98 14.79
N ALA A 127 -11.67 6.75 15.19
CA ALA A 127 -12.51 5.81 14.45
C ALA A 127 -13.97 6.28 14.26
N GLU A 128 -14.48 7.18 15.11
CA GLU A 128 -15.83 7.77 14.93
C GLU A 128 -15.94 8.54 13.61
N ASN A 129 -14.83 9.09 13.10
CA ASN A 129 -14.79 9.86 11.86
C ASN A 129 -14.91 9.01 10.58
N ARG A 130 -14.93 7.69 10.68
CA ARG A 130 -14.94 6.76 9.51
C ARG A 130 -16.14 6.93 8.56
N HIS A 131 -17.16 7.66 8.97
CA HIS A 131 -18.35 7.96 8.16
C HIS A 131 -18.33 9.37 7.56
N ASP A 132 -17.33 10.20 7.89
CA ASP A 132 -17.19 11.55 7.35
C ASP A 132 -16.18 11.53 6.18
N PRO A 133 -16.64 11.68 4.91
CA PRO A 133 -15.78 11.60 3.73
C PRO A 133 -14.75 12.74 3.63
N ALA A 134 -14.86 13.78 4.45
CA ALA A 134 -13.88 14.86 4.52
C ALA A 134 -12.61 14.46 5.29
N THR A 135 -12.70 13.42 6.13
CA THR A 135 -11.60 12.95 6.99
C THR A 135 -10.78 11.85 6.32
N VAL A 136 -9.57 11.63 6.82
CA VAL A 136 -8.72 10.48 6.43
C VAL A 136 -9.46 9.16 6.66
N GLN A 137 -10.09 9.02 7.84
CA GLN A 137 -10.83 7.83 8.26
C GLN A 137 -11.99 7.53 7.32
N GLY A 138 -12.75 8.55 6.95
CA GLY A 138 -13.89 8.41 6.05
C GLY A 138 -13.51 8.19 4.58
N LYS A 139 -12.26 8.52 4.20
CA LYS A 139 -11.71 8.18 2.88
C LYS A 139 -11.13 6.77 2.84
N LEU A 140 -10.47 6.33 3.92
CA LEU A 140 -9.74 5.06 3.98
C LEU A 140 -10.64 3.88 4.34
N PHE A 141 -11.36 3.96 5.47
CA PHE A 141 -12.14 2.85 6.02
C PHE A 141 -13.14 2.23 5.03
N PRO A 142 -13.99 3.01 4.32
CA PRO A 142 -14.96 2.41 3.40
C PRO A 142 -14.30 1.65 2.25
N VAL A 143 -13.14 2.11 1.79
CA VAL A 143 -12.42 1.46 0.69
C VAL A 143 -11.77 0.17 1.17
N LEU A 144 -11.11 0.15 2.31
CA LEU A 144 -10.52 -1.07 2.88
C LEU A 144 -11.61 -2.12 3.15
N ASN A 145 -12.71 -1.72 3.77
CA ASN A 145 -13.86 -2.62 4.00
C ASN A 145 -14.40 -3.20 2.67
N LYS A 146 -14.49 -2.37 1.63
CA LYS A 146 -14.90 -2.83 0.30
C LYS A 146 -13.91 -3.86 -0.27
N LEU A 147 -12.60 -3.60 -0.19
CA LEU A 147 -11.57 -4.53 -0.66
C LEU A 147 -11.64 -5.89 0.04
N GLU A 148 -11.86 -5.90 1.36
CA GLU A 148 -12.06 -7.12 2.15
C GLU A 148 -13.31 -7.89 1.69
N HIS A 149 -14.42 -7.21 1.46
CA HIS A 149 -15.65 -7.82 0.95
C HIS A 149 -15.45 -8.41 -0.45
N ILE A 150 -14.80 -7.68 -1.36
CA ILE A 150 -14.48 -8.19 -2.69
C ILE A 150 -13.62 -9.45 -2.54
N ARG A 151 -12.53 -9.39 -1.75
CA ARG A 151 -11.66 -10.55 -1.54
C ARG A 151 -12.42 -11.76 -1.02
N SER A 152 -13.35 -11.57 -0.08
CA SER A 152 -14.11 -12.68 0.52
C SER A 152 -15.19 -13.25 -0.39
N SER A 153 -15.66 -12.49 -1.37
CA SER A 153 -16.75 -12.89 -2.27
C SER A 153 -16.29 -13.48 -3.60
N HIS A 154 -15.00 -13.39 -3.96
CA HIS A 154 -14.45 -13.90 -5.19
C HIS A 154 -13.47 -15.05 -4.95
N GLY A 155 -13.76 -16.24 -5.54
CA GLY A 155 -12.91 -17.43 -5.44
C GLY A 155 -11.52 -17.24 -6.04
N ILE A 156 -11.35 -16.26 -6.92
CA ILE A 156 -10.06 -15.90 -7.54
C ILE A 156 -8.98 -15.52 -6.51
N PHE A 157 -9.37 -15.06 -5.31
CA PHE A 157 -8.43 -14.69 -4.24
C PHE A 157 -8.04 -15.85 -3.32
N ASN A 158 -8.55 -17.06 -3.54
CA ASN A 158 -8.16 -18.24 -2.77
C ASN A 158 -6.66 -18.52 -2.90
N SER A 159 -6.06 -19.02 -1.82
CA SER A 159 -4.61 -19.22 -1.73
C SER A 159 -4.03 -20.23 -2.74
N ASN A 160 -4.87 -21.15 -3.23
CA ASN A 160 -4.50 -22.14 -4.24
C ASN A 160 -4.52 -21.61 -5.69
N VAL A 161 -5.03 -20.41 -5.92
CA VAL A 161 -4.99 -19.77 -7.25
C VAL A 161 -3.64 -19.09 -7.43
N PRO A 162 -2.84 -19.50 -8.44
CA PRO A 162 -1.50 -18.94 -8.65
C PRO A 162 -1.53 -17.47 -9.08
N ILE A 163 -0.40 -16.80 -8.87
CA ILE A 163 -0.14 -15.43 -9.32
C ILE A 163 0.92 -15.47 -10.40
N HIS A 164 0.67 -14.82 -11.52
CA HIS A 164 1.61 -14.66 -12.62
C HIS A 164 1.81 -13.17 -12.91
N THR A 165 3.04 -12.67 -12.77
CA THR A 165 3.36 -11.29 -13.13
C THR A 165 3.32 -11.09 -14.64
N ILE A 166 2.86 -9.94 -15.07
CA ILE A 166 2.84 -9.52 -16.47
C ILE A 166 3.62 -8.23 -16.66
N ASP A 167 4.25 -8.07 -17.82
CA ASP A 167 5.02 -6.88 -18.15
C ASP A 167 4.09 -5.71 -18.45
N THR A 168 4.39 -4.55 -17.87
CA THR A 168 3.65 -3.29 -18.05
C THR A 168 4.46 -2.25 -18.83
N TRP A 169 5.70 -2.58 -19.22
CA TRP A 169 6.66 -1.68 -19.88
C TRP A 169 7.02 -0.42 -19.08
N ASP A 170 6.62 -0.37 -17.82
CA ASP A 170 6.97 0.69 -16.85
C ASP A 170 7.33 0.06 -15.49
N ASN A 171 8.56 0.27 -15.06
CA ASN A 171 9.09 -0.29 -13.82
C ASN A 171 8.40 0.24 -12.54
N SER A 172 7.59 1.29 -12.63
CA SER A 172 6.81 1.83 -11.51
C SER A 172 5.41 1.25 -11.40
N ILE A 173 4.99 0.45 -12.40
CA ILE A 173 3.70 -0.23 -12.41
C ILE A 173 3.94 -1.73 -12.22
N LEU A 174 3.29 -2.29 -11.22
CA LEU A 174 3.21 -3.73 -11.04
C LEU A 174 1.85 -4.23 -11.54
N ALA A 175 1.86 -5.25 -12.39
CA ALA A 175 0.65 -5.98 -12.74
C ALA A 175 0.85 -7.48 -12.64
N PHE A 176 -0.23 -8.18 -12.30
CA PHE A 176 -0.25 -9.63 -12.27
C PHE A 176 -1.65 -10.17 -12.56
N VAL A 177 -1.68 -11.40 -13.02
CA VAL A 177 -2.88 -12.16 -13.33
C VAL A 177 -3.09 -13.25 -12.28
N ARG A 178 -4.34 -13.47 -11.91
CA ARG A 178 -4.82 -14.69 -11.27
C ARG A 178 -5.95 -15.26 -12.12
N GLU A 179 -6.00 -16.57 -12.22
CA GLU A 179 -6.96 -17.26 -13.08
C GLU A 179 -7.38 -18.58 -12.46
N ASN A 180 -8.69 -18.82 -12.42
CA ASN A 180 -9.30 -20.09 -12.04
C ASN A 180 -10.29 -20.54 -13.14
N ASP A 181 -11.14 -21.52 -12.87
CA ASP A 181 -12.09 -22.04 -13.86
C ASP A 181 -13.24 -21.06 -14.16
N GLU A 182 -13.54 -20.15 -13.26
CA GLU A 182 -14.70 -19.25 -13.30
C GLU A 182 -14.33 -17.81 -13.66
N GLU A 183 -13.17 -17.34 -13.18
CA GLU A 183 -12.80 -15.93 -13.22
C GLU A 183 -11.37 -15.74 -13.73
N LYS A 184 -11.12 -14.58 -14.34
CA LYS A 184 -9.79 -14.04 -14.60
C LYS A 184 -9.69 -12.65 -13.99
N PHE A 185 -8.66 -12.44 -13.17
CA PHE A 185 -8.37 -11.20 -12.46
C PHE A 185 -7.02 -10.63 -12.88
N ILE A 186 -6.97 -9.30 -13.05
CA ILE A 186 -5.75 -8.53 -13.28
C ILE A 186 -5.66 -7.45 -12.21
N GLY A 187 -4.66 -7.56 -11.33
CA GLY A 187 -4.30 -6.48 -10.41
C GLY A 187 -3.29 -5.55 -11.06
N ILE A 188 -3.56 -4.24 -11.07
CA ILE A 188 -2.67 -3.20 -11.63
C ILE A 188 -2.42 -2.15 -10.55
N TYR A 189 -1.14 -1.84 -10.27
CA TYR A 189 -0.74 -0.95 -9.16
C TYR A 189 0.34 0.02 -9.65
N ASN A 190 0.05 1.30 -9.58
CA ASN A 190 1.02 2.37 -9.86
C ASN A 190 1.66 2.84 -8.54
N PHE A 191 2.92 2.53 -8.34
CA PHE A 191 3.68 2.96 -7.15
C PHE A 191 4.44 4.28 -7.37
N SER A 192 4.14 5.02 -8.44
CA SER A 192 4.76 6.31 -8.71
C SER A 192 3.87 7.49 -8.30
N GLU A 193 4.50 8.63 -8.10
CA GLU A 193 3.84 9.92 -7.81
C GLU A 193 3.20 10.57 -9.05
N ASN A 194 3.27 9.92 -10.20
CA ASN A 194 2.77 10.43 -11.47
C ASN A 194 1.68 9.53 -12.05
N ASP A 195 0.74 10.14 -12.77
CA ASP A 195 -0.19 9.38 -13.59
C ASP A 195 0.56 8.63 -14.69
N LYS A 196 0.16 7.40 -14.95
CA LYS A 196 0.82 6.48 -15.86
C LYS A 196 -0.16 5.81 -16.81
N VAL A 197 0.38 5.12 -17.81
CA VAL A 197 -0.39 4.21 -18.66
C VAL A 197 0.20 2.82 -18.53
N ALA A 198 -0.61 1.87 -18.08
CA ALA A 198 -0.23 0.47 -18.04
C ALA A 198 -0.53 -0.19 -19.40
N TRP A 199 0.51 -0.66 -20.10
CA TRP A 199 0.39 -1.39 -21.34
C TRP A 199 0.45 -2.89 -21.07
N ILE A 200 -0.73 -3.53 -21.00
CA ILE A 200 -0.84 -4.97 -20.80
C ILE A 200 -1.18 -5.57 -22.17
N ASN A 201 -0.16 -6.10 -22.85
CA ASN A 201 -0.31 -6.58 -24.23
C ASN A 201 -0.96 -7.96 -24.34
N GLU A 202 -1.01 -8.73 -23.25
CA GLU A 202 -1.44 -10.12 -23.26
C GLU A 202 -2.96 -10.27 -23.12
N GLU A 203 -3.69 -9.18 -22.88
CA GLU A 203 -5.08 -9.23 -22.51
C GLU A 203 -5.93 -8.26 -23.33
N ASP A 204 -6.72 -8.82 -24.22
CA ASP A 204 -7.77 -8.10 -24.92
C ASP A 204 -9.13 -8.31 -24.25
N GLY A 205 -10.01 -7.32 -24.37
CA GLY A 205 -11.40 -7.37 -23.94
C GLY A 205 -11.74 -6.51 -22.73
N MET A 206 -13.03 -6.53 -22.42
CA MET A 206 -13.61 -5.75 -21.33
C MET A 206 -13.52 -6.50 -20.01
N TYR A 207 -13.24 -5.75 -18.97
CA TYR A 207 -13.20 -6.19 -17.58
C TYR A 207 -14.00 -5.22 -16.72
N THR A 208 -14.54 -5.72 -15.62
CA THR A 208 -15.10 -4.87 -14.58
C THR A 208 -14.03 -4.57 -13.54
N ASP A 209 -13.75 -3.30 -13.25
CA ASP A 209 -12.97 -2.94 -12.07
C ASP A 209 -13.82 -3.17 -10.83
N LEU A 210 -13.48 -4.17 -10.03
CA LEU A 210 -14.22 -4.55 -8.82
C LEU A 210 -14.27 -3.42 -7.78
N ILE A 211 -13.27 -2.53 -7.79
CA ILE A 211 -13.21 -1.42 -6.83
C ILE A 211 -14.20 -0.33 -7.20
N SER A 212 -14.26 0.09 -8.44
CA SER A 212 -15.17 1.17 -8.89
C SER A 212 -16.48 0.68 -9.48
N GLY A 213 -16.55 -0.58 -9.93
CA GLY A 213 -17.67 -1.14 -10.68
C GLY A 213 -17.73 -0.72 -12.15
N ARG A 214 -16.68 -0.08 -12.68
CA ARG A 214 -16.64 0.40 -14.07
C ARG A 214 -16.13 -0.67 -15.02
N GLU A 215 -16.73 -0.71 -16.20
CA GLU A 215 -16.21 -1.48 -17.32
C GLU A 215 -15.04 -0.74 -17.98
N MET A 216 -13.96 -1.47 -18.27
CA MET A 216 -12.78 -0.91 -18.92
C MET A 216 -11.96 -1.98 -19.64
N GLU A 217 -11.22 -1.57 -20.66
CA GLU A 217 -10.23 -2.44 -21.31
C GLU A 217 -8.99 -2.58 -20.42
N ALA A 218 -8.36 -3.76 -20.43
CA ALA A 218 -7.11 -3.97 -19.71
C ALA A 218 -5.90 -3.34 -20.43
N LYS A 219 -6.00 -3.10 -21.74
CA LYS A 219 -4.93 -2.58 -22.57
C LYS A 219 -4.89 -1.06 -22.58
N GLY A 220 -3.73 -0.47 -22.25
CA GLY A 220 -3.55 0.98 -22.24
C GLY A 220 -4.34 1.68 -21.14
N VAL A 221 -4.42 1.06 -19.95
CA VAL A 221 -5.13 1.59 -18.80
C VAL A 221 -4.43 2.83 -18.25
N GLN A 222 -5.14 3.97 -18.22
CA GLN A 222 -4.67 5.14 -17.49
C GLN A 222 -4.85 4.91 -16.00
N ILE A 223 -3.76 4.98 -15.24
CA ILE A 223 -3.75 4.73 -13.81
C ILE A 223 -3.18 5.96 -13.09
N PRO A 224 -3.95 6.56 -12.16
CA PRO A 224 -3.50 7.76 -11.45
C PRO A 224 -2.28 7.47 -10.56
N ALA A 225 -1.59 8.54 -10.19
CA ALA A 225 -0.53 8.48 -9.20
C ALA A 225 -0.98 7.73 -7.95
N PHE A 226 -0.18 6.75 -7.51
CA PHE A 226 -0.53 5.86 -6.39
C PHE A 226 -1.93 5.23 -6.51
N GLY A 227 -2.35 4.89 -7.72
CA GLY A 227 -3.65 4.26 -7.96
C GLY A 227 -3.55 2.76 -8.21
N CYS A 228 -4.68 2.08 -8.14
CA CYS A 228 -4.79 0.67 -8.45
C CYS A 228 -6.13 0.35 -9.12
N TYR A 229 -6.14 -0.79 -9.85
CA TYR A 229 -7.36 -1.40 -10.39
C TYR A 229 -7.39 -2.89 -10.11
N TRP A 230 -8.57 -3.40 -9.84
CA TRP A 230 -8.88 -4.82 -9.69
C TRP A 230 -9.81 -5.25 -10.83
N LEU A 231 -9.22 -5.49 -11.97
CA LEU A 231 -9.97 -5.87 -13.16
C LEU A 231 -10.35 -7.35 -13.11
N CYS A 232 -11.62 -7.67 -13.23
CA CYS A 232 -12.11 -9.04 -13.23
C CYS A 232 -13.10 -9.27 -14.37
N ARG A 233 -13.09 -10.47 -14.92
CA ARG A 233 -14.11 -10.97 -15.84
C ARG A 233 -14.43 -12.43 -15.58
N ASN A 234 -15.68 -12.80 -15.80
CA ASN A 234 -16.08 -14.22 -15.84
C ASN A 234 -15.56 -14.88 -17.12
N LYS A 235 -15.11 -16.12 -16.99
CA LYS A 235 -14.81 -16.97 -18.13
C LYS A 235 -16.12 -17.50 -18.74
N GLN A 236 -16.18 -17.53 -20.04
CA GLN A 236 -17.28 -18.14 -20.77
C GLN A 236 -17.08 -19.65 -20.92
#